data_b7f5064b1525eb81e08c8e284b63594f
#
_entry.id   b7f5064b1525eb81e08c8e284b63594f
#
_cell.length_a   1.000
_cell.length_b   1.000
_cell.length_c   1.000
_cell.angle_alpha   90.00
_cell.angle_beta   90.00
_cell.angle_gamma   90.00
#
_symmetry.space_group_name_H-M   'P 1'
#
loop_
_entity.id
_entity.type
_entity.pdbx_description
1 polymer ?
#
loop_
_entity_poly.entity_id
_entity_poly.type
_entity_poly.pdbx_seq_one_letter_code
_entity_poly.pdbx_strand_id
1 'polypeptide(L)'
;MVTPRSSRLRGTTSRHRSARGFTLIELLVVLAILTLLAGLVGPRVLGQLGGAKSKTAAVQIADLDKSLELFKLDVGRYPSTEEGLEALVKKPGNANGWNGPYLKGGVPADPWGHAYKYANTSGAVEILSLGADGVPGGDGENADVRNTP
;
A
#
# COMPACT_ATOMS: atom_id res chain seq x y z
N MET A 1 29.43 52.80 -69.76
CA MET A 1 27.99 52.84 -69.59
C MET A 1 27.60 51.58 -68.87
N VAL A 2 27.43 51.68 -67.52
CA VAL A 2 27.23 50.56 -66.68
C VAL A 2 25.80 50.64 -66.09
N THR A 3 24.96 49.66 -66.38
CA THR A 3 23.57 49.58 -65.91
C THR A 3 23.54 48.88 -64.52
N PRO A 4 22.84 49.42 -63.51
CA PRO A 4 22.72 48.77 -62.22
C PRO A 4 21.64 47.70 -62.27
N ARG A 5 21.99 46.52 -61.71
CA ARG A 5 21.11 45.34 -61.57
C ARG A 5 20.25 45.49 -60.31
N SER A 6 18.97 45.61 -60.45
CA SER A 6 18.02 45.70 -59.36
C SER A 6 17.84 44.32 -58.70
N SER A 7 18.22 44.19 -57.42
CA SER A 7 17.99 43.03 -56.60
C SER A 7 16.56 43.09 -56.02
N ARG A 8 15.70 42.11 -56.40
CA ARG A 8 14.36 41.94 -55.85
C ARG A 8 14.50 41.25 -54.50
N LEU A 9 14.19 41.92 -53.41
CA LEU A 9 13.99 41.37 -52.11
C LEU A 9 12.72 40.50 -52.13
N ARG A 10 12.88 39.17 -51.88
CA ARG A 10 11.78 38.25 -51.65
C ARG A 10 11.28 38.48 -50.23
N GLY A 11 10.10 39.05 -50.08
CA GLY A 11 9.42 39.13 -48.79
C GLY A 11 8.98 37.76 -48.33
N THR A 12 9.56 37.30 -47.22
CA THR A 12 9.10 36.10 -46.47
C THR A 12 7.83 36.46 -45.71
N THR A 13 6.69 36.00 -46.22
CA THR A 13 5.41 36.09 -45.51
C THR A 13 5.44 35.10 -44.33
N SER A 14 5.68 35.63 -43.15
CA SER A 14 5.49 34.91 -41.89
C SER A 14 4.00 34.58 -41.72
N ARG A 15 3.65 33.28 -41.85
CA ARG A 15 2.31 32.81 -41.51
C ARG A 15 2.20 32.85 -39.98
N HIS A 16 1.53 33.85 -39.44
CA HIS A 16 1.07 33.85 -38.04
C HIS A 16 0.07 32.71 -37.90
N ARG A 17 0.50 31.63 -37.24
CA ARG A 17 -0.42 30.64 -36.70
C ARG A 17 -1.19 31.32 -35.56
N SER A 18 -2.46 31.61 -35.77
CA SER A 18 -3.35 32.07 -34.72
C SER A 18 -3.45 30.96 -33.70
N ALA A 19 -2.85 31.16 -32.54
CA ALA A 19 -3.05 30.30 -31.36
C ALA A 19 -4.53 30.50 -30.95
N ARG A 20 -5.34 29.46 -31.13
CA ARG A 20 -6.69 29.42 -30.57
C ARG A 20 -6.54 29.30 -29.07
N GLY A 21 -6.85 30.35 -28.35
CA GLY A 21 -6.95 30.33 -26.90
C GLY A 21 -8.23 29.59 -26.45
N PHE A 22 -8.17 28.87 -25.34
CA PHE A 22 -9.35 28.28 -24.73
C PHE A 22 -10.28 29.36 -24.18
N THR A 23 -11.58 29.18 -24.33
CA THR A 23 -12.58 30.07 -23.74
C THR A 23 -12.75 29.70 -22.25
N LEU A 24 -13.12 30.73 -21.45
CA LEU A 24 -13.35 30.54 -20.01
C LEU A 24 -14.47 29.52 -19.75
N ILE A 25 -15.50 29.52 -20.59
CA ILE A 25 -16.62 28.56 -20.49
C ILE A 25 -16.21 27.12 -20.84
N GLU A 26 -15.31 26.96 -21.81
CA GLU A 26 -14.80 25.63 -22.19
C GLU A 26 -14.00 24.99 -21.01
N LEU A 27 -13.21 25.81 -20.32
CA LEU A 27 -12.51 25.36 -19.11
C LEU A 27 -13.48 25.03 -17.99
N LEU A 28 -14.53 25.84 -17.79
CA LEU A 28 -15.58 25.64 -16.79
C LEU A 28 -16.35 24.33 -17.02
N VAL A 29 -16.73 24.05 -18.27
CA VAL A 29 -17.42 22.80 -18.64
C VAL A 29 -16.53 21.59 -18.38
N VAL A 30 -15.25 21.64 -18.76
CA VAL A 30 -14.29 20.55 -18.49
C VAL A 30 -14.15 20.29 -16.99
N LEU A 31 -14.01 21.35 -16.19
CA LEU A 31 -13.92 21.20 -14.73
C LEU A 31 -15.19 20.61 -14.13
N ALA A 32 -16.37 21.00 -14.62
CA ALA A 32 -17.65 20.45 -14.17
C ALA A 32 -17.75 18.95 -14.47
N ILE A 33 -17.37 18.52 -15.68
CA ILE A 33 -17.36 17.11 -16.08
C ILE A 33 -16.36 16.32 -15.24
N LEU A 34 -15.14 16.83 -15.06
CA LEU A 34 -14.11 16.16 -14.24
C LEU A 34 -14.56 16.00 -12.78
N THR A 35 -15.22 17.01 -12.20
CA THR A 35 -15.75 16.95 -10.85
C THR A 35 -16.86 15.88 -10.72
N LEU A 36 -17.75 15.82 -11.71
CA LEU A 36 -18.80 14.80 -11.76
C LEU A 36 -18.22 13.38 -11.85
N LEU A 37 -17.25 13.17 -12.73
CA LEU A 37 -16.60 11.88 -12.92
C LEU A 37 -15.79 11.49 -11.68
N ALA A 38 -15.06 12.42 -11.06
CA ALA A 38 -14.32 12.18 -9.84
C ALA A 38 -15.24 11.73 -8.67
N GLY A 39 -16.40 12.37 -8.54
CA GLY A 39 -17.39 12.00 -7.53
C GLY A 39 -18.00 10.60 -7.73
N LEU A 40 -18.10 10.13 -8.97
CA LEU A 40 -18.65 8.81 -9.28
C LEU A 40 -17.63 7.69 -9.14
N VAL A 41 -16.38 7.94 -9.57
CA VAL A 41 -15.31 6.92 -9.63
C VAL A 41 -14.55 6.81 -8.32
N GLY A 42 -14.36 7.94 -7.60
CA GLY A 42 -13.55 8.02 -6.38
C GLY A 42 -13.90 6.96 -5.33
N PRO A 43 -15.17 6.84 -4.89
CA PRO A 43 -15.55 5.86 -3.86
C PRO A 43 -15.28 4.40 -4.24
N ARG A 44 -15.46 4.05 -5.52
CA ARG A 44 -15.22 2.69 -6.01
C ARG A 44 -13.74 2.30 -6.02
N VAL A 45 -12.87 3.24 -6.41
CA VAL A 45 -11.42 3.01 -6.44
C VAL A 45 -10.88 2.86 -5.02
N LEU A 46 -11.33 3.69 -4.09
CA LEU A 46 -10.92 3.60 -2.68
C LEU A 46 -11.34 2.26 -2.05
N GLY A 47 -12.58 1.81 -2.28
CA GLY A 47 -13.03 0.52 -1.75
C GLY A 47 -12.27 -0.69 -2.31
N GLN A 48 -11.83 -0.64 -3.57
CA GLN A 48 -11.01 -1.71 -4.16
C GLN A 48 -9.59 -1.73 -3.57
N LEU A 49 -9.02 -0.56 -3.28
CA LEU A 49 -7.70 -0.45 -2.68
C LEU A 49 -7.69 -1.04 -1.26
N GLY A 50 -8.72 -0.77 -0.47
CA GLY A 50 -8.88 -1.32 0.87
C GLY A 50 -9.00 -2.85 0.87
N GLY A 51 -9.80 -3.39 -0.05
CA GLY A 51 -9.89 -4.84 -0.22
C GLY A 51 -8.56 -5.50 -0.59
N ALA A 52 -7.70 -4.82 -1.37
CA ALA A 52 -6.37 -5.31 -1.69
C ALA A 52 -5.44 -5.31 -0.47
N LYS A 53 -5.47 -4.28 0.36
CA LYS A 53 -4.71 -4.20 1.61
C LYS A 53 -5.13 -5.28 2.61
N SER A 54 -6.43 -5.50 2.80
CA SER A 54 -6.94 -6.56 3.68
C SER A 54 -6.48 -7.96 3.23
N LYS A 55 -6.49 -8.23 1.92
CA LYS A 55 -5.94 -9.48 1.36
C LYS A 55 -4.44 -9.60 1.61
N THR A 56 -3.69 -8.53 1.46
CA THR A 56 -2.24 -8.52 1.75
C THR A 56 -1.99 -8.79 3.23
N ALA A 57 -2.75 -8.18 4.14
CA ALA A 57 -2.66 -8.46 5.58
C ALA A 57 -2.93 -9.93 5.88
N ALA A 58 -3.95 -10.52 5.28
CA ALA A 58 -4.27 -11.95 5.45
C ALA A 58 -3.13 -12.86 4.99
N VAL A 59 -2.48 -12.54 3.86
CA VAL A 59 -1.31 -13.30 3.37
C VAL A 59 -0.12 -13.16 4.33
N GLN A 60 0.18 -11.94 4.80
CA GLN A 60 1.25 -11.71 5.76
C GLN A 60 0.99 -12.44 7.09
N ILE A 61 -0.24 -12.45 7.58
CA ILE A 61 -0.63 -13.21 8.77
C ILE A 61 -0.41 -14.71 8.56
N ALA A 62 -0.79 -15.25 7.40
CA ALA A 62 -0.55 -16.66 7.09
C ALA A 62 0.94 -17.01 7.02
N ASP A 63 1.80 -16.10 6.57
CA ASP A 63 3.24 -16.32 6.53
C ASP A 63 3.87 -16.19 7.93
N LEU A 64 3.37 -15.29 8.78
CA LEU A 64 3.74 -15.22 10.21
C LEU A 64 3.33 -16.49 10.94
N ASP A 65 2.14 -17.01 10.68
CA ASP A 65 1.65 -18.25 11.28
C ASP A 65 2.54 -19.46 10.93
N LYS A 66 2.94 -19.60 9.65
CA LYS A 66 3.92 -20.62 9.24
C LYS A 66 5.26 -20.48 9.97
N SER A 67 5.71 -19.25 10.17
CA SER A 67 6.96 -18.97 10.90
C SER A 67 6.86 -19.32 12.37
N LEU A 68 5.68 -19.14 12.98
CA LEU A 68 5.37 -19.59 14.34
C LEU A 68 5.37 -21.12 14.46
N GLU A 69 4.86 -21.83 13.43
CA GLU A 69 4.92 -23.30 13.40
C GLU A 69 6.37 -23.80 13.31
N LEU A 70 7.24 -23.15 12.52
CA LEU A 70 8.66 -23.48 12.48
C LEU A 70 9.34 -23.23 13.83
N PHE A 71 9.06 -22.10 14.48
CA PHE A 71 9.53 -21.81 15.82
C PHE A 71 9.10 -22.90 16.81
N LYS A 72 7.82 -23.30 16.77
CA LYS A 72 7.29 -24.36 17.64
C LYS A 72 7.94 -25.70 17.38
N LEU A 73 8.22 -26.03 16.12
CA LEU A 73 8.91 -27.27 15.75
C LEU A 73 10.31 -27.35 16.38
N ASP A 74 11.06 -26.25 16.37
CA ASP A 74 12.42 -26.19 16.90
C ASP A 74 12.47 -26.06 18.42
N VAL A 75 11.60 -25.25 19.02
CA VAL A 75 11.61 -24.88 20.44
C VAL A 75 10.65 -25.73 21.28
N GLY A 76 9.69 -26.41 20.64
CA GLY A 76 8.67 -27.25 21.32
C GLY A 76 7.46 -26.47 21.85
N ARG A 77 7.41 -25.15 21.67
CA ARG A 77 6.30 -24.28 22.07
C ARG A 77 6.18 -23.07 21.14
N TYR A 78 5.05 -22.40 21.14
CA TYR A 78 4.96 -21.07 20.56
C TYR A 78 5.63 -20.01 21.45
N PRO A 79 5.99 -18.84 20.91
CA PRO A 79 6.40 -17.69 21.72
C PRO A 79 5.32 -17.33 22.76
N SER A 80 5.72 -16.85 23.93
CA SER A 80 4.75 -16.26 24.86
C SER A 80 4.22 -14.93 24.32
N THR A 81 3.12 -14.43 24.89
CA THR A 81 2.58 -13.11 24.50
C THR A 81 3.62 -12.00 24.69
N GLU A 82 4.44 -12.08 25.73
CA GLU A 82 5.51 -11.11 26.04
C GLU A 82 6.70 -11.22 25.07
N GLU A 83 7.04 -12.45 24.64
CA GLU A 83 8.08 -12.68 23.63
C GLU A 83 7.63 -12.15 22.25
N GLY A 84 6.34 -12.24 21.98
CA GLY A 84 5.74 -11.68 20.77
C GLY A 84 6.30 -12.25 19.47
N LEU A 85 5.99 -11.59 18.36
CA LEU A 85 6.52 -11.94 17.04
C LEU A 85 8.02 -11.67 16.88
N GLU A 86 8.61 -10.86 17.77
CA GLU A 86 10.06 -10.61 17.78
C GLU A 86 10.86 -11.90 18.03
N ALA A 87 10.28 -12.89 18.71
CA ALA A 87 10.87 -14.21 18.90
C ALA A 87 11.19 -14.94 17.58
N LEU A 88 10.52 -14.57 16.48
CA LEU A 88 10.78 -15.11 15.15
C LEU A 88 12.06 -14.55 14.50
N VAL A 89 12.54 -13.43 14.99
CA VAL A 89 13.71 -12.72 14.46
C VAL A 89 14.89 -12.82 15.40
N LYS A 90 14.64 -12.71 16.69
CA LYS A 90 15.65 -12.71 17.75
C LYS A 90 15.38 -13.83 18.75
N LYS A 91 16.42 -14.59 19.09
CA LYS A 91 16.33 -15.69 20.05
C LYS A 91 15.86 -15.20 21.41
N PRO A 92 14.72 -15.70 21.95
CA PRO A 92 14.35 -15.47 23.35
C PRO A 92 15.31 -16.19 24.31
N GLY A 93 15.46 -15.65 25.53
CA GLY A 93 16.44 -16.16 26.51
C GLY A 93 16.26 -17.62 26.92
N ASN A 94 15.01 -18.11 26.91
CA ASN A 94 14.63 -19.47 27.33
C ASN A 94 14.19 -20.39 26.16
N ALA A 95 14.48 -19.98 24.88
CA ALA A 95 14.15 -20.77 23.70
C ALA A 95 15.30 -21.72 23.33
N ASN A 96 15.39 -22.87 24.08
CA ASN A 96 16.31 -23.93 23.73
C ASN A 96 15.87 -24.55 22.37
N GLY A 97 16.83 -24.82 21.47
CA GLY A 97 16.53 -25.35 20.14
C GLY A 97 16.22 -24.30 19.10
N TRP A 98 16.13 -23.02 19.46
CA TRP A 98 15.88 -21.93 18.48
C TRP A 98 16.92 -21.93 17.37
N ASN A 99 16.48 -22.06 16.12
CA ASN A 99 17.31 -22.18 14.93
C ASN A 99 16.96 -21.10 13.87
N GLY A 100 16.40 -19.96 14.34
CA GLY A 100 16.05 -18.84 13.47
C GLY A 100 17.26 -18.01 13.00
N PRO A 101 17.03 -16.85 12.35
CA PRO A 101 15.72 -16.19 12.27
C PRO A 101 14.74 -16.88 11.30
N TYR A 102 13.47 -16.90 11.66
CA TYR A 102 12.39 -17.49 10.86
C TYR A 102 11.75 -16.49 9.91
N LEU A 103 12.06 -15.21 10.08
CA LEU A 103 11.65 -14.11 9.19
C LEU A 103 12.87 -13.40 8.64
N LYS A 104 12.87 -13.15 7.32
CA LYS A 104 13.89 -12.32 6.66
C LYS A 104 13.48 -10.85 6.77
N GLY A 105 14.37 -10.02 7.32
CA GLY A 105 14.15 -8.56 7.35
C GLY A 105 13.36 -8.02 8.56
N GLY A 106 13.03 -8.87 9.52
CA GLY A 106 12.27 -8.46 10.72
C GLY A 106 10.77 -8.74 10.63
N VAL A 107 10.06 -8.40 11.70
CA VAL A 107 8.59 -8.50 11.72
C VAL A 107 8.02 -7.39 10.83
N PRO A 108 7.24 -7.70 9.80
CA PRO A 108 6.67 -6.69 8.93
C PRO A 108 5.60 -5.88 9.65
N ALA A 109 5.41 -4.63 9.24
CA ALA A 109 4.19 -3.89 9.53
C ALA A 109 3.06 -4.37 8.62
N ASP A 110 1.82 -4.17 9.05
CA ASP A 110 0.67 -4.43 8.21
C ASP A 110 0.58 -3.42 7.04
N PRO A 111 -0.29 -3.63 6.05
CA PRO A 111 -0.39 -2.76 4.87
C PRO A 111 -0.82 -1.31 5.16
N TRP A 112 -1.25 -1.02 6.36
CA TRP A 112 -1.59 0.34 6.82
C TRP A 112 -0.47 0.97 7.65
N GLY A 113 0.61 0.19 7.97
CA GLY A 113 1.78 0.67 8.70
C GLY A 113 1.73 0.41 10.20
N HIS A 114 0.76 -0.37 10.70
CA HIS A 114 0.63 -0.74 12.10
C HIS A 114 1.37 -2.05 12.40
N ALA A 115 1.80 -2.22 13.64
CA ALA A 115 2.34 -3.49 14.11
C ALA A 115 1.22 -4.53 14.30
N TYR A 116 1.46 -5.77 13.88
CA TYR A 116 0.58 -6.88 14.19
C TYR A 116 0.49 -7.11 15.70
N LYS A 117 -0.71 -7.34 16.19
CA LYS A 117 -0.93 -7.80 17.57
C LYS A 117 -0.73 -9.31 17.61
N TYR A 118 -0.14 -9.79 18.69
CA TYR A 118 0.10 -11.20 18.94
C TYR A 118 -0.35 -11.57 20.36
N ALA A 119 -1.03 -12.67 20.47
CA ALA A 119 -1.38 -13.27 21.76
C ALA A 119 -1.24 -14.79 21.69
N ASN A 120 -0.78 -15.38 22.79
CA ASN A 120 -0.75 -16.83 22.98
C ASN A 120 -1.49 -17.18 24.27
N THR A 121 -2.64 -17.81 24.11
CA THR A 121 -3.45 -18.28 25.24
C THR A 121 -3.41 -19.80 25.28
N SER A 122 -2.54 -20.36 26.12
CA SER A 122 -2.41 -21.82 26.33
C SER A 122 -2.16 -22.62 25.03
N GLY A 123 -1.38 -22.04 24.09
CA GLY A 123 -1.05 -22.69 22.83
C GLY A 123 -1.99 -22.32 21.65
N ALA A 124 -3.07 -21.60 21.91
CA ALA A 124 -3.86 -20.95 20.87
C ALA A 124 -3.23 -19.59 20.56
N VAL A 125 -2.66 -19.46 19.37
CA VAL A 125 -2.01 -18.23 18.93
C VAL A 125 -2.96 -17.40 18.09
N GLU A 126 -3.02 -16.11 18.37
CA GLU A 126 -3.75 -15.12 17.59
C GLU A 126 -2.79 -14.08 17.02
N ILE A 127 -2.91 -13.80 15.72
CA ILE A 127 -2.25 -12.71 15.02
C ILE A 127 -3.34 -11.82 14.46
N LEU A 128 -3.27 -10.52 14.73
CA LEU A 128 -4.32 -9.56 14.42
C LEU A 128 -3.74 -8.28 13.84
N SER A 129 -4.28 -7.85 12.70
CA SER A 129 -4.20 -6.46 12.21
C SER A 129 -5.52 -5.76 12.50
N LEU A 130 -5.43 -4.54 13.00
CA LEU A 130 -6.59 -3.71 13.34
C LEU A 130 -7.06 -2.83 12.16
N GLY A 131 -6.69 -3.19 10.93
CA GLY A 131 -7.11 -2.44 9.76
C GLY A 131 -6.54 -1.02 9.68
N ALA A 132 -7.21 -0.18 8.91
CA ALA A 132 -6.73 1.16 8.60
C ALA A 132 -6.81 2.14 9.78
N ASP A 133 -7.77 1.99 10.67
CA ASP A 133 -7.99 2.89 11.81
C ASP A 133 -7.22 2.47 13.09
N GLY A 134 -6.66 1.25 13.11
CA GLY A 134 -5.91 0.74 14.25
C GLY A 134 -6.77 0.48 15.51
N VAL A 135 -8.09 0.36 15.36
CA VAL A 135 -9.05 0.16 16.44
C VAL A 135 -9.78 -1.18 16.25
N PRO A 136 -10.04 -1.95 17.31
CA PRO A 136 -10.75 -3.23 17.19
C PRO A 136 -12.15 -3.08 16.56
N GLY A 137 -12.46 -3.97 15.59
CA GLY A 137 -13.74 -3.99 14.89
C GLY A 137 -13.68 -3.30 13.54
N GLY A 138 -14.73 -2.54 13.18
CA GLY A 138 -14.83 -1.79 11.93
C GLY A 138 -15.29 -2.61 10.72
N ASP A 139 -15.46 -1.90 9.59
CA ASP A 139 -15.92 -2.44 8.32
C ASP A 139 -14.97 -2.02 7.18
N GLY A 140 -14.95 -2.80 6.11
CA GLY A 140 -14.16 -2.48 4.92
C GLY A 140 -12.67 -2.42 5.18
N GLU A 141 -12.04 -1.27 4.99
CA GLU A 141 -10.61 -1.06 5.28
C GLU A 141 -10.29 -1.06 6.79
N ASN A 142 -11.26 -0.72 7.62
CA ASN A 142 -11.13 -0.67 9.06
C ASN A 142 -11.39 -2.04 9.72
N ALA A 143 -11.86 -3.02 8.94
CA ALA A 143 -12.13 -4.35 9.49
C ALA A 143 -10.86 -5.04 9.96
N ASP A 144 -10.95 -5.67 11.12
CA ASP A 144 -9.87 -6.52 11.66
C ASP A 144 -9.57 -7.68 10.71
N VAL A 145 -8.27 -7.99 10.56
CA VAL A 145 -7.79 -9.17 9.84
C VAL A 145 -6.99 -10.04 10.81
N ARG A 146 -7.40 -11.30 10.94
CA ARG A 146 -6.77 -12.24 11.89
C ARG A 146 -6.50 -13.60 11.25
N ASN A 147 -5.59 -14.38 11.86
CA ASN A 147 -5.52 -15.80 11.54
C ASN A 147 -6.82 -16.46 12.00
N THR A 148 -7.39 -17.29 11.12
CA THR A 148 -8.53 -18.13 11.49
C THR A 148 -7.98 -19.37 12.20
N PRO A 149 -8.49 -19.74 13.38
CA PRO A 149 -8.08 -20.98 14.04
C PRO A 149 -8.52 -22.21 13.25
#